data_7b09487213169ebd989e80fc5c07afeb
#
_entry.id   7b09487213169ebd989e80fc5c07afeb
#
_cell.length_a   1.000
_cell.length_b   1.000
_cell.length_c   1.000
_cell.angle_alpha   90.00
_cell.angle_beta   90.00
_cell.angle_gamma   90.00
#
_symmetry.space_group_name_H-M   'P 1'
#
loop_
_entity.id
_entity.type
_entity.pdbx_description
1 polymer ?
#
loop_
_entity_poly.entity_id
_entity_poly.type
_entity_poly.pdbx_seq_one_letter_code
_entity_poly.pdbx_strand_id
1 'polypeptide(L)'
;KIDLDAFRDGRDTPPRSAKASIELLDSPFSRLGKGRIASIIGRYFAMDRDNRWDRVAQAYNLIVDGNSQFQAATAVEGLEAAYARDENDEFVKATSIGDKVRVEDGDAVVFMNFRADRAREITRVFVEDDFKDFERARQPKVNYVMLTQYAASIPAPSAFAAGSLKNVLGEFLAANGKTQLRIAETEKYD
;
A
#
# COMPACT_ATOMS: atom_id res chain seq x y z
N LYS A 1 -12.47 12.11 -10.89
CA LYS A 1 -11.01 12.30 -10.84
C LYS A 1 -10.39 11.01 -10.30
N ILE A 2 -9.23 10.62 -10.76
CA ILE A 2 -8.49 9.45 -10.27
C ILE A 2 -7.12 9.96 -9.84
N ASP A 3 -6.77 9.76 -8.59
CA ASP A 3 -5.46 10.05 -8.04
C ASP A 3 -4.83 8.72 -7.59
N LEU A 4 -3.58 8.46 -8.01
CA LEU A 4 -2.84 7.24 -7.70
C LEU A 4 -1.73 7.57 -6.73
N ASP A 5 -1.77 6.97 -5.54
CA ASP A 5 -0.69 7.00 -4.57
C ASP A 5 0.20 5.78 -4.76
N ALA A 6 1.42 5.99 -5.18
CA ALA A 6 2.28 4.93 -5.67
C ALA A 6 3.35 4.54 -4.63
N PHE A 7 3.22 3.34 -4.07
CA PHE A 7 4.20 2.77 -3.15
C PHE A 7 5.35 2.13 -3.93
N ARG A 8 6.59 2.49 -3.58
CA ARG A 8 7.81 1.97 -4.22
C ARG A 8 8.32 0.76 -3.49
N ASP A 9 8.75 -0.27 -4.23
CA ASP A 9 9.21 -1.52 -3.66
C ASP A 9 10.72 -1.46 -3.32
N GLY A 10 11.59 -1.67 -4.28
CA GLY A 10 13.05 -1.62 -4.12
C GLY A 10 13.65 -2.73 -3.26
N ARG A 11 12.88 -3.74 -2.86
CA ARG A 11 13.32 -4.89 -2.07
C ARG A 11 13.09 -6.21 -2.79
N ASP A 12 11.89 -6.44 -3.30
CA ASP A 12 11.57 -7.58 -4.16
C ASP A 12 11.84 -7.23 -5.64
N THR A 13 12.15 -5.97 -5.93
CA THR A 13 12.65 -5.42 -7.19
C THR A 13 14.00 -4.74 -6.97
N PRO A 14 14.81 -4.50 -8.02
CA PRO A 14 16.08 -3.78 -7.87
C PRO A 14 15.88 -2.39 -7.23
N PRO A 15 16.81 -1.93 -6.38
CA PRO A 15 16.61 -0.76 -5.51
C PRO A 15 16.38 0.59 -6.21
N ARG A 16 16.70 0.70 -7.52
CA ARG A 16 16.52 1.92 -8.32
C ARG A 16 15.93 1.57 -9.68
N SER A 17 14.77 0.89 -9.69
CA SER A 17 14.13 0.39 -10.92
C SER A 17 12.74 0.96 -11.17
N ALA A 18 12.20 1.78 -10.27
CA ALA A 18 10.82 2.23 -10.32
C ALA A 18 10.49 3.18 -11.49
N LYS A 19 11.48 3.82 -12.13
CA LYS A 19 11.25 4.82 -13.19
C LYS A 19 10.39 4.27 -14.33
N ALA A 20 10.74 3.12 -14.88
CA ALA A 20 10.00 2.51 -15.98
C ALA A 20 8.53 2.20 -15.61
N SER A 21 8.29 1.78 -14.36
CA SER A 21 6.93 1.52 -13.86
C SER A 21 6.13 2.80 -13.69
N ILE A 22 6.75 3.90 -13.26
CA ILE A 22 6.11 5.21 -13.14
C ILE A 22 5.70 5.71 -14.53
N GLU A 23 6.61 5.67 -15.51
CA GLU A 23 6.34 6.08 -16.89
C GLU A 23 5.23 5.25 -17.53
N LEU A 24 5.22 3.93 -17.26
CA LEU A 24 4.16 3.03 -17.72
C LEU A 24 2.78 3.39 -17.12
N LEU A 25 2.73 3.79 -15.85
CA LEU A 25 1.49 4.18 -15.17
C LEU A 25 1.01 5.58 -15.59
N ASP A 26 1.90 6.50 -15.88
CA ASP A 26 1.56 7.86 -16.29
C ASP A 26 1.02 7.93 -17.72
N SER A 27 1.47 7.04 -18.59
CA SER A 27 1.05 6.97 -19.99
C SER A 27 -0.47 6.79 -20.20
N PRO A 28 -1.19 5.85 -19.52
CA PRO A 28 -2.64 5.75 -19.58
C PRO A 28 -3.37 7.00 -19.12
N PHE A 29 -2.90 7.64 -18.05
CA PHE A 29 -3.52 8.85 -17.53
C PHE A 29 -3.42 9.99 -18.52
N SER A 30 -2.25 10.19 -19.12
CA SER A 30 -2.03 11.19 -20.18
C SER A 30 -2.92 10.93 -21.38
N ARG A 31 -3.03 9.68 -21.85
CA ARG A 31 -3.85 9.29 -23.01
C ARG A 31 -5.36 9.48 -22.75
N LEU A 32 -5.83 9.19 -21.54
CA LEU A 32 -7.24 9.29 -21.18
C LEU A 32 -7.64 10.71 -20.77
N GLY A 33 -6.68 11.59 -20.50
CA GLY A 33 -6.92 12.92 -19.95
C GLY A 33 -7.61 12.89 -18.58
N LYS A 34 -7.50 11.77 -17.87
CA LYS A 34 -8.14 11.54 -16.57
C LYS A 34 -7.21 10.77 -15.67
N GLY A 35 -7.04 11.26 -14.44
CA GLY A 35 -6.16 10.65 -13.47
C GLY A 35 -4.73 11.18 -13.53
N ARG A 36 -3.99 10.90 -12.48
CA ARG A 36 -2.57 11.24 -12.33
C ARG A 36 -1.93 10.45 -11.21
N ILE A 37 -0.63 10.39 -11.16
CA ILE A 37 0.10 10.01 -9.94
C ILE A 37 0.07 11.23 -9.01
N ALA A 38 -0.51 11.08 -7.82
CA ALA A 38 -0.67 12.14 -6.83
C ALA A 38 0.47 12.16 -5.80
N SER A 39 1.02 10.99 -5.51
CA SER A 39 2.14 10.86 -4.58
C SER A 39 3.02 9.64 -4.87
N ILE A 40 4.25 9.69 -4.37
CA ILE A 40 5.15 8.54 -4.30
C ILE A 40 5.73 8.42 -2.88
N ILE A 41 5.87 7.17 -2.41
CA ILE A 41 6.49 6.86 -1.13
C ILE A 41 7.04 5.43 -1.13
N GLY A 42 8.12 5.20 -0.42
CA GLY A 42 8.72 3.87 -0.30
C GLY A 42 7.92 2.91 0.60
N ARG A 43 8.01 1.61 0.31
CA ARG A 43 7.35 0.56 1.10
C ARG A 43 7.78 0.53 2.56
N TYR A 44 8.97 1.02 2.88
CA TYR A 44 9.45 1.15 4.25
C TYR A 44 8.48 1.93 5.14
N PHE A 45 7.79 2.92 4.58
CA PHE A 45 6.80 3.74 5.28
C PHE A 45 5.38 3.19 5.08
N ALA A 46 4.97 3.00 3.83
CA ALA A 46 3.58 2.71 3.48
C ALA A 46 3.17 1.24 3.66
N MET A 47 4.14 0.34 3.76
CA MET A 47 3.91 -1.09 3.80
C MET A 47 4.61 -1.73 5.00
N ASP A 48 4.58 -1.06 6.16
CA ASP A 48 5.04 -1.62 7.41
C ASP A 48 4.14 -2.79 7.85
N ARG A 49 4.67 -3.70 8.66
CA ARG A 49 3.95 -4.83 9.26
C ARG A 49 4.44 -5.16 10.67
N ASP A 50 5.26 -4.28 11.24
CA ASP A 50 5.94 -4.47 12.51
C ASP A 50 5.50 -3.43 13.56
N ASN A 51 4.30 -2.82 13.34
CA ASN A 51 3.69 -1.79 14.19
C ASN A 51 4.57 -0.54 14.36
N ARG A 52 5.29 -0.17 13.29
CA ARG A 52 6.06 1.08 13.23
C ARG A 52 5.16 2.22 12.80
N TRP A 53 4.27 2.61 13.68
CA TRP A 53 3.19 3.56 13.40
C TRP A 53 3.70 4.94 13.00
N ASP A 54 4.90 5.34 13.43
CA ASP A 54 5.60 6.54 12.98
C ASP A 54 5.88 6.55 11.47
N ARG A 55 6.06 5.37 10.86
CA ARG A 55 6.23 5.21 9.41
C ARG A 55 4.88 5.24 8.69
N VAL A 56 3.93 4.46 9.18
CA VAL A 56 2.57 4.37 8.60
C VAL A 56 1.88 5.73 8.62
N ALA A 57 2.06 6.51 9.68
CA ALA A 57 1.53 7.87 9.79
C ALA A 57 2.00 8.80 8.67
N GLN A 58 3.25 8.67 8.22
CA GLN A 58 3.77 9.47 7.11
C GLN A 58 3.04 9.15 5.80
N ALA A 59 2.80 7.86 5.53
CA ALA A 59 2.06 7.44 4.35
C ALA A 59 0.58 7.86 4.43
N TYR A 60 -0.05 7.67 5.59
CA TYR A 60 -1.43 8.09 5.81
C TYR A 60 -1.62 9.59 5.60
N ASN A 61 -0.79 10.42 6.22
CA ASN A 61 -0.88 11.87 6.11
C ASN A 61 -0.57 12.37 4.69
N LEU A 62 0.32 11.68 3.96
CA LEU A 62 0.58 11.96 2.55
C LEU A 62 -0.68 11.72 1.71
N ILE A 63 -1.34 10.58 1.88
CA ILE A 63 -2.53 10.21 1.10
C ILE A 63 -3.72 11.11 1.48
N VAL A 64 -3.98 11.28 2.77
CA VAL A 64 -5.19 11.97 3.24
C VAL A 64 -5.13 13.48 3.04
N ASP A 65 -3.99 14.09 3.27
CA ASP A 65 -3.84 15.56 3.27
C ASP A 65 -2.79 16.08 2.29
N GLY A 66 -2.12 15.23 1.53
CA GLY A 66 -0.98 15.62 0.71
C GLY A 66 0.19 16.15 1.55
N ASN A 67 0.26 15.79 2.83
CA ASN A 67 1.37 16.18 3.70
C ASN A 67 2.63 15.40 3.34
N SER A 68 3.61 16.09 2.82
CA SER A 68 4.83 15.50 2.28
C SER A 68 6.07 16.28 2.72
N GLN A 69 7.19 15.59 2.81
CA GLN A 69 8.49 16.23 3.03
C GLN A 69 9.02 16.89 1.76
N PHE A 70 8.64 16.36 0.61
CA PHE A 70 9.09 16.83 -0.70
C PHE A 70 7.92 16.99 -1.65
N GLN A 71 8.11 17.82 -2.66
CA GLN A 71 7.15 18.05 -3.74
C GLN A 71 7.90 18.08 -5.07
N ALA A 72 7.27 17.55 -6.12
CA ALA A 72 7.78 17.59 -7.49
C ALA A 72 6.64 17.86 -8.48
N ALA A 73 6.95 18.35 -9.66
CA ALA A 73 5.95 18.57 -10.70
C ALA A 73 5.47 17.24 -11.31
N THR A 74 6.37 16.28 -11.49
CA THR A 74 6.09 14.95 -12.04
C THR A 74 6.61 13.85 -11.12
N ALA A 75 6.02 12.65 -11.23
CA ALA A 75 6.45 11.49 -10.42
C ALA A 75 7.88 11.04 -10.76
N VAL A 76 8.30 11.20 -12.02
CA VAL A 76 9.67 10.91 -12.45
C VAL A 76 10.65 11.89 -11.82
N GLU A 77 10.36 13.20 -11.86
CA GLU A 77 11.20 14.22 -11.18
C GLU A 77 11.30 13.96 -9.67
N GLY A 78 10.17 13.60 -9.03
CA GLY A 78 10.15 13.27 -7.60
C GLY A 78 11.02 12.07 -7.27
N LEU A 79 10.99 11.02 -8.12
CA LEU A 79 11.84 9.84 -7.97
C LEU A 79 13.30 10.16 -8.20
N GLU A 80 13.65 10.90 -9.25
CA GLU A 80 15.04 11.29 -9.56
C GLU A 80 15.62 12.18 -8.45
N ALA A 81 14.82 13.09 -7.91
CA ALA A 81 15.22 13.89 -6.76
C ALA A 81 15.45 13.04 -5.49
N ALA A 82 14.67 11.98 -5.28
CA ALA A 82 14.89 11.03 -4.19
C ALA A 82 16.23 10.29 -4.39
N TYR A 83 16.51 9.80 -5.59
CA TYR A 83 17.79 9.16 -5.91
C TYR A 83 18.99 10.09 -5.76
N ALA A 84 18.84 11.38 -6.08
CA ALA A 84 19.87 12.40 -5.87
C ALA A 84 20.16 12.66 -4.38
N ARG A 85 19.20 12.39 -3.50
CA ARG A 85 19.36 12.42 -2.03
C ARG A 85 19.91 11.11 -1.46
N ASP A 86 20.36 10.18 -2.31
CA ASP A 86 20.81 8.83 -1.96
C ASP A 86 19.73 7.95 -1.32
N GLU A 87 18.47 8.24 -1.59
CA GLU A 87 17.36 7.33 -1.32
C GLU A 87 17.31 6.26 -2.43
N ASN A 88 16.73 5.11 -2.12
CA ASN A 88 16.35 4.11 -3.12
C ASN A 88 14.84 3.86 -3.06
N ASP A 89 14.30 3.05 -3.95
CA ASP A 89 12.85 2.84 -4.08
C ASP A 89 12.19 2.48 -2.74
N GLU A 90 12.82 1.61 -1.94
CA GLU A 90 12.29 1.18 -0.63
C GLU A 90 12.12 2.35 0.34
N PHE A 91 13.04 3.33 0.30
CA PHE A 91 13.15 4.40 1.29
C PHE A 91 12.78 5.79 0.76
N VAL A 92 12.15 5.87 -0.41
CA VAL A 92 11.63 7.15 -0.93
C VAL A 92 10.73 7.79 0.11
N LYS A 93 11.09 8.97 0.58
CA LYS A 93 10.31 9.72 1.55
C LYS A 93 9.05 10.30 0.91
N ALA A 94 8.05 10.58 1.75
CA ALA A 94 6.77 11.14 1.33
C ALA A 94 6.96 12.33 0.38
N THR A 95 6.52 12.17 -0.86
CA THR A 95 6.65 13.16 -1.94
C THR A 95 5.31 13.35 -2.64
N SER A 96 4.75 14.55 -2.58
CA SER A 96 3.55 14.92 -3.34
C SER A 96 3.90 15.31 -4.77
N ILE A 97 3.02 15.02 -5.71
CA ILE A 97 3.21 15.27 -7.14
C ILE A 97 2.18 16.27 -7.64
N GLY A 98 2.66 17.39 -8.20
CA GLY A 98 1.82 18.49 -8.64
C GLY A 98 1.05 19.13 -7.47
N ASP A 99 -0.22 19.51 -7.73
CA ASP A 99 -1.07 20.05 -6.70
C ASP A 99 -1.43 18.99 -5.64
N LYS A 100 -1.44 19.39 -4.38
CA LYS A 100 -1.82 18.52 -3.27
C LYS A 100 -3.24 17.98 -3.47
N VAL A 101 -3.39 16.69 -3.21
CA VAL A 101 -4.69 16.01 -3.15
C VAL A 101 -5.09 15.87 -1.69
N ARG A 102 -6.36 16.04 -1.43
CA ARG A 102 -6.97 15.70 -0.14
C ARG A 102 -8.06 14.68 -0.37
N VAL A 103 -8.08 13.69 0.46
CA VAL A 103 -9.18 12.72 0.51
C VAL A 103 -10.32 13.35 1.32
N GLU A 104 -11.52 13.34 0.76
CA GLU A 104 -12.70 13.91 1.40
C GLU A 104 -13.73 12.82 1.74
N ASP A 105 -14.71 13.18 2.58
CA ASP A 105 -15.80 12.28 2.94
C ASP A 105 -16.57 11.84 1.68
N GLY A 106 -16.80 10.54 1.57
CA GLY A 106 -17.50 9.95 0.42
C GLY A 106 -16.59 9.53 -0.73
N ASP A 107 -15.31 9.87 -0.70
CA ASP A 107 -14.35 9.39 -1.70
C ASP A 107 -14.23 7.86 -1.65
N ALA A 108 -13.85 7.28 -2.79
CA ALA A 108 -13.52 5.86 -2.88
C ALA A 108 -12.01 5.65 -2.82
N VAL A 109 -11.57 4.80 -1.92
CA VAL A 109 -10.17 4.36 -1.81
C VAL A 109 -10.10 2.89 -2.17
N VAL A 110 -9.38 2.55 -3.24
CA VAL A 110 -9.17 1.17 -3.67
C VAL A 110 -7.71 0.81 -3.44
N PHE A 111 -7.46 -0.12 -2.52
CA PHE A 111 -6.11 -0.56 -2.21
C PHE A 111 -5.75 -1.78 -3.05
N MET A 112 -4.88 -1.58 -4.05
CA MET A 112 -4.60 -2.55 -5.12
C MET A 112 -3.54 -3.60 -4.76
N ASN A 113 -3.09 -3.70 -3.50
CA ASN A 113 -2.11 -4.68 -3.08
C ASN A 113 -2.76 -6.08 -2.97
N PHE A 114 -2.13 -7.07 -3.59
CA PHE A 114 -2.60 -8.45 -3.54
C PHE A 114 -2.28 -9.11 -2.18
N ARG A 115 -1.04 -8.96 -1.68
CA ARG A 115 -0.60 -9.56 -0.42
C ARG A 115 -1.17 -8.80 0.78
N ALA A 116 -1.67 -9.55 1.75
CA ALA A 116 -2.34 -9.03 2.93
C ALA A 116 -1.39 -8.44 3.99
N ASP A 117 -0.26 -9.09 4.25
CA ASP A 117 0.60 -8.85 5.41
C ASP A 117 1.04 -7.37 5.56
N ARG A 118 1.42 -6.74 4.46
CA ARG A 118 1.89 -5.34 4.44
C ARG A 118 0.80 -4.32 4.09
N ALA A 119 -0.42 -4.77 3.90
CA ALA A 119 -1.56 -3.91 3.62
C ALA A 119 -2.44 -3.65 4.85
N ARG A 120 -2.33 -4.51 5.88
CA ARG A 120 -3.19 -4.47 7.07
C ARG A 120 -3.10 -3.18 7.84
N GLU A 121 -1.89 -2.75 8.19
CA GLU A 121 -1.70 -1.61 9.08
C GLU A 121 -2.29 -0.34 8.49
N ILE A 122 -1.89 0.04 7.27
CA ILE A 122 -2.43 1.24 6.64
C ILE A 122 -3.95 1.14 6.39
N THR A 123 -4.46 -0.05 6.07
CA THR A 123 -5.91 -0.27 5.92
C THR A 123 -6.63 0.00 7.24
N ARG A 124 -6.14 -0.53 8.37
CA ARG A 124 -6.72 -0.28 9.70
C ARG A 124 -6.77 1.22 10.03
N VAL A 125 -5.72 1.94 9.71
CA VAL A 125 -5.68 3.40 9.91
C VAL A 125 -6.82 4.11 9.18
N PHE A 126 -7.21 3.64 7.99
CA PHE A 126 -8.32 4.23 7.24
C PHE A 126 -9.70 3.84 7.78
N VAL A 127 -9.88 2.59 8.19
CA VAL A 127 -11.24 2.02 8.38
C VAL A 127 -11.65 1.82 9.84
N GLU A 128 -10.70 1.76 10.78
CA GLU A 128 -11.03 1.57 12.20
C GLU A 128 -11.31 2.92 12.87
N ASP A 129 -12.53 3.07 13.38
CA ASP A 129 -12.94 4.30 14.07
C ASP A 129 -12.21 4.51 15.40
N ASP A 130 -11.90 3.42 16.10
CA ASP A 130 -11.25 3.39 17.41
C ASP A 130 -9.73 3.22 17.35
N PHE A 131 -9.12 3.40 16.18
CA PHE A 131 -7.66 3.36 16.01
C PHE A 131 -6.96 4.38 16.91
N LYS A 132 -5.94 3.94 17.67
CA LYS A 132 -5.28 4.73 18.73
C LYS A 132 -3.76 4.75 18.68
N ASP A 133 -3.15 4.04 17.73
CA ASP A 133 -1.70 3.88 17.72
C ASP A 133 -0.94 5.15 17.30
N PHE A 134 -1.63 6.10 16.64
CA PHE A 134 -1.18 7.48 16.48
C PHE A 134 -2.39 8.41 16.28
N GLU A 135 -2.19 9.71 16.55
CA GLU A 135 -3.22 10.72 16.35
C GLU A 135 -3.40 11.04 14.86
N ARG A 136 -4.59 10.80 14.33
CA ARG A 136 -4.97 11.19 12.97
C ARG A 136 -5.52 12.61 13.00
N ALA A 137 -4.84 13.55 12.33
CA ALA A 137 -5.34 14.94 12.20
C ALA A 137 -6.70 14.99 11.49
N ARG A 138 -6.94 14.07 10.55
CA ARG A 138 -8.21 13.86 9.86
C ARG A 138 -8.48 12.36 9.69
N GLN A 139 -9.75 12.01 9.70
CA GLN A 139 -10.24 10.68 9.37
C GLN A 139 -11.42 10.82 8.41
N PRO A 140 -11.17 10.98 7.10
CA PRO A 140 -12.25 11.07 6.13
C PRO A 140 -13.02 9.75 6.08
N LYS A 141 -14.34 9.84 5.99
CA LYS A 141 -15.25 8.68 5.86
C LYS A 141 -15.28 8.24 4.40
N VAL A 142 -14.37 7.36 4.04
CA VAL A 142 -14.17 6.87 2.67
C VAL A 142 -14.90 5.55 2.41
N ASN A 143 -15.22 5.30 1.14
CA ASN A 143 -15.62 3.99 0.66
C ASN A 143 -14.36 3.16 0.36
N TYR A 144 -13.85 2.46 1.38
CA TYR A 144 -12.62 1.70 1.27
C TYR A 144 -12.85 0.30 0.71
N VAL A 145 -12.02 -0.12 -0.26
CA VAL A 145 -12.07 -1.47 -0.85
C VAL A 145 -10.68 -2.08 -0.84
N MET A 146 -10.52 -3.21 -0.18
CA MET A 146 -9.33 -4.06 -0.26
C MET A 146 -9.33 -4.84 -1.58
N LEU A 147 -8.18 -5.06 -2.21
CA LEU A 147 -8.11 -5.93 -3.38
C LEU A 147 -8.45 -7.38 -2.98
N THR A 148 -7.81 -7.89 -1.95
CA THR A 148 -8.10 -9.20 -1.33
C THR A 148 -8.45 -8.99 0.14
N GLN A 149 -9.01 -9.98 0.80
CA GLN A 149 -9.29 -9.90 2.22
C GLN A 149 -7.98 -9.89 3.03
N TYR A 150 -7.62 -8.75 3.60
CA TYR A 150 -6.36 -8.62 4.35
C TYR A 150 -6.42 -9.21 5.76
N ALA A 151 -7.57 -9.15 6.40
CA ALA A 151 -7.91 -9.89 7.63
C ALA A 151 -9.43 -9.94 7.78
N ALA A 152 -9.94 -11.00 8.40
CA ALA A 152 -11.37 -11.14 8.67
C ALA A 152 -11.90 -10.08 9.66
N SER A 153 -11.03 -9.53 10.50
CA SER A 153 -11.36 -8.49 11.49
C SER A 153 -11.43 -7.08 10.92
N ILE A 154 -10.96 -6.85 9.67
CA ILE A 154 -10.97 -5.52 9.06
C ILE A 154 -12.36 -5.21 8.50
N PRO A 155 -13.05 -4.14 8.96
CA PRO A 155 -14.43 -3.84 8.58
C PRO A 155 -14.50 -3.12 7.21
N ALA A 156 -13.96 -3.74 6.16
CA ALA A 156 -14.00 -3.21 4.81
C ALA A 156 -14.27 -4.33 3.79
N PRO A 157 -14.98 -4.06 2.69
CA PRO A 157 -15.19 -5.02 1.63
C PRO A 157 -13.90 -5.33 0.87
N SER A 158 -13.84 -6.52 0.28
CA SER A 158 -12.77 -6.92 -0.64
C SER A 158 -13.31 -7.16 -2.05
N ALA A 159 -12.53 -6.78 -3.06
CA ALA A 159 -12.89 -7.01 -4.46
C ALA A 159 -12.86 -8.52 -4.80
N PHE A 160 -11.93 -9.26 -4.21
CA PHE A 160 -11.84 -10.71 -4.32
C PHE A 160 -11.96 -11.34 -2.94
N ALA A 161 -12.97 -12.18 -2.75
CA ALA A 161 -13.17 -12.91 -1.51
C ALA A 161 -12.04 -13.92 -1.27
N ALA A 162 -11.77 -14.20 0.00
CA ALA A 162 -10.86 -15.28 0.36
C ALA A 162 -11.43 -16.62 -0.12
N GLY A 163 -10.67 -17.32 -0.95
CA GLY A 163 -10.99 -18.68 -1.36
C GLY A 163 -10.54 -19.69 -0.29
N SER A 164 -11.36 -20.72 -0.02
CA SER A 164 -10.86 -21.84 0.78
C SER A 164 -10.05 -22.80 -0.11
N LEU A 165 -8.81 -23.04 0.25
CA LEU A 165 -7.99 -24.06 -0.37
C LEU A 165 -8.33 -25.42 0.27
N LYS A 166 -8.93 -26.31 -0.53
CA LYS A 166 -9.24 -27.68 -0.13
C LYS A 166 -8.21 -28.64 -0.74
N ASN A 167 -7.98 -29.76 -0.08
CA ASN A 167 -7.09 -30.81 -0.53
C ASN A 167 -5.65 -30.32 -0.76
N VAL A 168 -5.19 -29.44 0.12
CA VAL A 168 -3.78 -29.01 0.14
C VAL A 168 -2.87 -30.17 0.53
N LEU A 169 -1.57 -30.06 0.23
CA LEU A 169 -0.59 -31.11 0.51
C LEU A 169 -0.69 -31.67 1.94
N GLY A 170 -0.89 -30.80 2.92
CA GLY A 170 -1.03 -31.21 4.32
C GLY A 170 -2.24 -32.10 4.57
N GLU A 171 -3.39 -31.72 4.05
CA GLU A 171 -4.61 -32.53 4.14
C GLU A 171 -4.46 -33.87 3.41
N PHE A 172 -3.88 -33.83 2.21
CA PHE A 172 -3.64 -35.04 1.41
C PHE A 172 -2.71 -36.02 2.13
N LEU A 173 -1.62 -35.57 2.71
CA LEU A 173 -0.68 -36.40 3.46
C LEU A 173 -1.35 -36.98 4.72
N ALA A 174 -2.10 -36.17 5.46
CA ALA A 174 -2.83 -36.63 6.64
C ALA A 174 -3.88 -37.68 6.28
N ALA A 175 -4.67 -37.45 5.22
CA ALA A 175 -5.65 -38.43 4.72
C ALA A 175 -5.04 -39.76 4.30
N ASN A 176 -3.78 -39.78 3.92
CA ASN A 176 -3.00 -40.99 3.57
C ASN A 176 -2.15 -41.54 4.74
N GLY A 177 -2.47 -41.12 5.98
CA GLY A 177 -1.83 -41.63 7.20
C GLY A 177 -0.33 -41.25 7.31
N LYS A 178 0.12 -40.20 6.63
CA LYS A 178 1.48 -39.69 6.70
C LYS A 178 1.61 -38.64 7.77
N THR A 179 2.69 -38.69 8.53
CA THR A 179 3.07 -37.63 9.46
C THR A 179 3.81 -36.53 8.72
N GLN A 180 3.62 -35.29 9.11
CA GLN A 180 4.30 -34.14 8.55
C GLN A 180 4.58 -33.09 9.63
N LEU A 181 5.63 -32.32 9.44
CA LEU A 181 5.91 -31.12 10.21
C LEU A 181 5.92 -29.94 9.25
N ARG A 182 5.11 -28.92 9.54
CA ARG A 182 5.17 -27.63 8.86
C ARG A 182 5.62 -26.61 9.88
N ILE A 183 6.60 -25.82 9.52
CA ILE A 183 7.12 -24.74 10.35
C ILE A 183 7.42 -23.55 9.45
N ALA A 184 6.97 -22.41 9.83
CA ALA A 184 7.23 -21.17 9.11
C ALA A 184 7.23 -19.99 10.06
N GLU A 185 7.85 -18.94 9.61
CA GLU A 185 7.87 -17.64 10.26
C GLU A 185 6.63 -16.84 9.86
N THR A 186 5.97 -16.21 10.82
CA THR A 186 4.80 -15.37 10.61
C THR A 186 3.64 -16.07 9.87
N GLU A 187 3.02 -15.42 8.91
CA GLU A 187 1.83 -15.88 8.18
C GLU A 187 2.10 -16.94 7.08
N LYS A 188 3.31 -17.44 6.99
CA LYS A 188 3.68 -18.43 5.97
C LYS A 188 3.31 -19.87 6.33
N TYR A 189 2.70 -20.08 7.47
CA TYR A 189 2.30 -21.41 7.93
C TYR A 189 0.81 -21.73 7.72
N ASP A 190 0.06 -20.84 7.08
CA ASP A 190 -1.33 -21.06 6.67
C ASP A 190 -1.46 -21.92 5.41
#